data_5987d0f84fa903108ef9962570028b25
#
_entry.id   5987d0f84fa903108ef9962570028b25
#
_cell.length_a   1.000
_cell.length_b   1.000
_cell.length_c   1.000
_cell.angle_alpha   90.00
_cell.angle_beta   90.00
_cell.angle_gamma   90.00
#
_symmetry.space_group_name_H-M   'P 1'
#
loop_
_entity.id
_entity.type
_entity.pdbx_description
1 polymer ?
#
loop_
_entity_poly.entity_id
_entity_poly.type
_entity_poly.pdbx_seq_one_letter_code
_entity_poly.pdbx_strand_id
1 'polypeptide(L)'
;MASFWQDLRYNLRLLRLSPGFTLVAVLTLALGIGANTAIFQLISAIRLRSIPVKNPQELGTIRIADRHWGSGQFSSKYSQLSFPMWEEIRKRQEAFSEMAVWSNDQYNLATGGEVRFANGLRVSGDFFRVLGVQPALGRLLGPEDDHPGCPLNGANISYAFWQRNFAGDPSIVGKRLTLDGNSFEVVGVTQPGFNGISIGDTFDVAIPVCVESILNPRNNRLTLRHAWWLASIGRLKPGWTIARASAQMNAVTPAILQETIPTVYDANATKKYLAYKLAAFSASTGFSQLRGDSETSLWLLLGISGLVLLIACANLANLMLARATTRERQITIRLALAPRAAA
;
A
#
# COMPACT_ATOMS: atom_id res chain seq x y z
N MET A 1 -11.87 -2.39 48.37
CA MET A 1 -12.52 -3.07 47.21
C MET A 1 -14.04 -3.09 47.31
N ALA A 2 -14.65 -3.17 48.48
CA ALA A 2 -16.13 -3.14 48.64
C ALA A 2 -16.79 -1.83 48.18
N SER A 3 -16.15 -0.68 48.38
CA SER A 3 -16.62 0.64 47.95
C SER A 3 -16.77 0.76 46.43
N PHE A 4 -15.80 0.28 45.66
CA PHE A 4 -15.82 0.37 44.18
C PHE A 4 -17.03 -0.37 43.55
N TRP A 5 -17.37 -1.56 44.06
CA TRP A 5 -18.52 -2.32 43.58
C TRP A 5 -19.86 -1.68 43.97
N GLN A 6 -19.92 -1.06 45.13
CA GLN A 6 -21.10 -0.33 45.57
C GLN A 6 -21.31 0.94 44.71
N ASP A 7 -20.23 1.68 44.45
CA ASP A 7 -20.28 2.89 43.60
C ASP A 7 -20.64 2.52 42.16
N LEU A 8 -20.14 1.41 41.64
CA LEU A 8 -20.48 0.92 40.29
C LEU A 8 -21.98 0.56 40.19
N ARG A 9 -22.51 -0.20 41.18
CA ARG A 9 -23.92 -0.55 41.20
C ARG A 9 -24.82 0.69 41.34
N TYR A 10 -24.41 1.63 42.14
CA TYR A 10 -25.15 2.87 42.33
C TYR A 10 -25.19 3.69 41.01
N ASN A 11 -24.06 3.85 40.34
CA ASN A 11 -24.00 4.57 39.09
C ASN A 11 -24.78 3.87 37.96
N LEU A 12 -24.73 2.55 37.88
CA LEU A 12 -25.55 1.78 36.93
C LEU A 12 -27.06 1.96 37.16
N ARG A 13 -27.49 2.01 38.43
CA ARG A 13 -28.87 2.29 38.75
C ARG A 13 -29.30 3.71 38.36
N LEU A 14 -28.38 4.68 38.50
CA LEU A 14 -28.62 6.06 38.11
C LEU A 14 -28.78 6.22 36.60
N LEU A 15 -27.98 5.49 35.81
CA LEU A 15 -28.09 5.48 34.36
C LEU A 15 -29.42 4.88 33.90
N ARG A 16 -29.91 3.81 34.57
CA ARG A 16 -31.22 3.21 34.27
C ARG A 16 -32.39 4.12 34.58
N LEU A 17 -32.27 5.00 35.60
CA LEU A 17 -33.32 5.95 36.01
C LEU A 17 -33.42 7.16 35.05
N SER A 18 -32.50 7.31 34.11
CA SER A 18 -32.49 8.42 33.13
C SER A 18 -32.16 7.91 31.72
N PRO A 19 -33.07 7.17 31.08
CA PRO A 19 -32.80 6.49 29.84
C PRO A 19 -32.44 7.43 28.69
N GLY A 20 -33.09 8.60 28.59
CA GLY A 20 -32.77 9.58 27.54
C GLY A 20 -31.33 10.13 27.62
N PHE A 21 -30.90 10.51 28.85
CA PHE A 21 -29.50 10.94 29.05
C PHE A 21 -28.51 9.84 28.74
N THR A 22 -28.78 8.64 29.24
CA THR A 22 -27.89 7.47 29.01
C THR A 22 -27.78 7.13 27.53
N LEU A 23 -28.89 7.16 26.79
CA LEU A 23 -28.91 6.92 25.36
C LEU A 23 -28.04 7.94 24.61
N VAL A 24 -28.22 9.23 24.87
CA VAL A 24 -27.43 10.31 24.24
C VAL A 24 -25.94 10.16 24.57
N ALA A 25 -25.62 9.93 25.86
CA ALA A 25 -24.23 9.76 26.29
C ALA A 25 -23.54 8.55 25.63
N VAL A 26 -24.22 7.41 25.61
CA VAL A 26 -23.71 6.18 24.99
C VAL A 26 -23.56 6.35 23.49
N LEU A 27 -24.54 6.90 22.79
CA LEU A 27 -24.47 7.13 21.36
C LEU A 27 -23.34 8.11 20.98
N THR A 28 -23.18 9.19 21.73
CA THR A 28 -22.14 10.18 21.47
C THR A 28 -20.75 9.58 21.66
N LEU A 29 -20.53 8.84 22.74
CA LEU A 29 -19.24 8.15 22.98
C LEU A 29 -19.00 7.03 21.99
N ALA A 30 -20.02 6.23 21.68
CA ALA A 30 -19.89 5.13 20.72
C ALA A 30 -19.54 5.66 19.32
N LEU A 31 -20.16 6.76 18.88
CA LEU A 31 -19.85 7.39 17.60
C LEU A 31 -18.42 7.95 17.58
N GLY A 32 -18.02 8.69 18.63
CA GLY A 32 -16.68 9.27 18.74
C GLY A 32 -15.57 8.23 18.79
N ILE A 33 -15.72 7.20 19.63
CA ILE A 33 -14.76 6.10 19.74
C ILE A 33 -14.74 5.26 18.45
N GLY A 34 -15.92 4.95 17.90
CA GLY A 34 -16.06 4.17 16.68
C GLY A 34 -15.38 4.82 15.48
N ALA A 35 -15.62 6.12 15.27
CA ALA A 35 -14.99 6.89 14.20
C ALA A 35 -13.47 6.92 14.34
N ASN A 36 -12.94 7.23 15.53
CA ASN A 36 -11.50 7.25 15.78
C ASN A 36 -10.87 5.86 15.56
N THR A 37 -11.52 4.81 16.03
CA THR A 37 -11.02 3.43 15.85
C THR A 37 -11.01 3.03 14.38
N ALA A 38 -12.05 3.37 13.61
CA ALA A 38 -12.11 3.09 12.18
C ALA A 38 -11.01 3.83 11.41
N ILE A 39 -10.78 5.11 11.69
CA ILE A 39 -9.73 5.92 11.07
C ILE A 39 -8.35 5.36 11.45
N PHE A 40 -8.12 5.03 12.73
CA PHE A 40 -6.86 4.45 13.18
C PHE A 40 -6.59 3.09 12.52
N GLN A 41 -7.61 2.24 12.39
CA GLN A 41 -7.48 0.95 11.67
C GLN A 41 -7.13 1.16 10.21
N LEU A 42 -7.73 2.15 9.53
CA LEU A 42 -7.39 2.50 8.16
C LEU A 42 -5.93 2.96 8.04
N ILE A 43 -5.48 3.86 8.90
CA ILE A 43 -4.08 4.32 8.94
C ILE A 43 -3.15 3.14 9.23
N SER A 44 -3.49 2.29 10.19
CA SER A 44 -2.71 1.10 10.54
C SER A 44 -2.59 0.13 9.38
N ALA A 45 -3.69 -0.14 8.67
CA ALA A 45 -3.70 -1.03 7.51
C ALA A 45 -2.83 -0.49 6.36
N ILE A 46 -2.85 0.83 6.13
CA ILE A 46 -2.10 1.47 5.03
C ILE A 46 -0.61 1.65 5.38
N ARG A 47 -0.27 1.97 6.64
CA ARG A 47 1.09 2.42 7.02
C ARG A 47 1.89 1.41 7.82
N LEU A 48 1.27 0.60 8.67
CA LEU A 48 1.98 -0.18 9.67
C LEU A 48 2.09 -1.67 9.31
N ARG A 49 1.19 -2.19 8.48
CA ARG A 49 1.28 -3.59 8.08
C ARG A 49 2.37 -3.78 7.05
N SER A 50 3.32 -4.63 7.37
CA SER A 50 4.30 -5.14 6.40
C SER A 50 3.61 -6.04 5.37
N ILE A 51 4.13 -6.04 4.14
CA ILE A 51 3.68 -6.99 3.12
C ILE A 51 4.02 -8.43 3.56
N PRO A 52 3.21 -9.43 3.18
CA PRO A 52 3.39 -10.84 3.60
C PRO A 52 4.49 -11.54 2.81
N VAL A 53 5.72 -11.05 2.93
CA VAL A 53 6.92 -11.59 2.30
C VAL A 53 8.03 -11.80 3.32
N LYS A 54 9.06 -12.56 2.94
CA LYS A 54 10.20 -12.85 3.82
C LYS A 54 10.98 -11.57 4.14
N ASN A 55 11.24 -11.30 5.44
CA ASN A 55 12.04 -10.19 5.95
C ASN A 55 11.68 -8.83 5.29
N PRO A 56 10.45 -8.35 5.40
CA PRO A 56 10.01 -7.14 4.69
C PRO A 56 10.79 -5.89 5.09
N GLN A 57 11.39 -5.84 6.29
CA GLN A 57 12.23 -4.74 6.78
C GLN A 57 13.53 -4.55 5.98
N GLU A 58 13.99 -5.57 5.26
CA GLU A 58 15.17 -5.51 4.38
C GLU A 58 14.82 -4.98 2.99
N LEU A 59 13.54 -4.77 2.68
CA LEU A 59 13.12 -4.32 1.37
C LEU A 59 13.24 -2.80 1.22
N GLY A 60 13.83 -2.40 0.11
CA GLY A 60 13.95 -1.01 -0.32
C GLY A 60 13.54 -0.82 -1.77
N THR A 61 13.24 0.42 -2.12
CA THR A 61 12.97 0.87 -3.49
C THR A 61 13.81 2.09 -3.81
N ILE A 62 14.28 2.20 -5.04
CA ILE A 62 14.94 3.39 -5.55
C ILE A 62 13.91 4.16 -6.39
N ARG A 63 13.80 5.45 -6.13
CA ARG A 63 12.93 6.35 -6.88
C ARG A 63 13.50 7.77 -6.90
N ILE A 64 12.92 8.63 -7.74
CA ILE A 64 13.20 10.06 -7.73
C ILE A 64 12.66 10.64 -6.42
N ALA A 65 13.54 11.28 -5.63
CA ALA A 65 13.23 11.79 -4.28
C ALA A 65 12.28 13.00 -4.34
N ASP A 66 12.62 14.00 -5.14
CA ASP A 66 11.91 15.28 -5.23
C ASP A 66 11.40 15.46 -6.65
N ARG A 67 10.26 14.84 -6.96
CA ARG A 67 9.68 14.93 -8.28
C ARG A 67 8.61 16.02 -8.32
N HIS A 68 9.02 17.24 -8.59
CA HIS A 68 8.11 18.37 -8.81
C HIS A 68 7.80 18.63 -10.30
N TRP A 69 8.50 17.96 -11.19
CA TRP A 69 8.33 18.08 -12.62
C TRP A 69 8.43 16.70 -13.26
N GLY A 70 7.71 16.47 -14.32
CA GLY A 70 7.80 15.26 -15.12
C GLY A 70 7.26 15.51 -16.52
N SER A 71 8.00 15.06 -17.52
CA SER A 71 7.57 15.03 -18.91
C SER A 71 7.73 13.65 -19.46
N GLY A 72 6.84 13.22 -20.34
CA GLY A 72 6.89 11.92 -20.97
C GLY A 72 5.61 11.09 -20.81
N GLN A 73 5.73 9.81 -21.03
CA GLN A 73 4.62 8.86 -20.94
C GLN A 73 4.61 8.21 -19.55
N PHE A 74 3.48 8.34 -18.84
CA PHE A 74 3.27 7.72 -17.54
C PHE A 74 2.17 6.68 -17.68
N SER A 75 2.53 5.43 -17.66
CA SER A 75 1.63 4.32 -18.03
C SER A 75 1.42 3.25 -16.95
N SER A 76 1.84 3.52 -15.70
CA SER A 76 1.51 2.65 -14.58
C SER A 76 1.19 3.45 -13.32
N LYS A 77 0.52 2.81 -12.36
CA LYS A 77 0.22 3.42 -11.05
C LYS A 77 1.46 3.90 -10.30
N TYR A 78 2.59 3.23 -10.50
CA TYR A 78 3.86 3.48 -9.80
C TYR A 78 4.97 3.84 -10.79
N SER A 79 4.69 4.75 -11.71
CA SER A 79 5.60 5.22 -12.75
C SER A 79 6.76 6.04 -12.19
N GLN A 80 7.82 5.38 -11.72
CA GLN A 80 8.98 6.01 -11.08
C GLN A 80 10.21 6.04 -11.97
N LEU A 81 10.41 5.01 -12.78
CA LEU A 81 11.61 4.81 -13.57
C LEU A 81 11.27 4.49 -15.03
N SER A 82 12.13 4.90 -15.97
CA SER A 82 12.19 4.32 -17.30
C SER A 82 13.07 3.07 -17.27
N PHE A 83 12.90 2.17 -18.25
CA PHE A 83 13.72 0.96 -18.33
C PHE A 83 15.22 1.27 -18.55
N PRO A 84 15.63 2.21 -19.42
CA PRO A 84 17.04 2.59 -19.51
C PRO A 84 17.61 3.16 -18.21
N MET A 85 16.84 3.93 -17.43
CA MET A 85 17.28 4.40 -16.11
C MET A 85 17.45 3.23 -15.12
N TRP A 86 16.54 2.27 -15.13
CA TRP A 86 16.65 1.05 -14.34
C TRP A 86 17.94 0.26 -14.64
N GLU A 87 18.26 0.08 -15.91
CA GLU A 87 19.49 -0.61 -16.32
C GLU A 87 20.73 0.07 -15.75
N GLU A 88 20.79 1.41 -15.76
CA GLU A 88 21.91 2.16 -15.21
C GLU A 88 21.94 2.12 -13.67
N ILE A 89 20.78 2.14 -13.02
CA ILE A 89 20.68 1.93 -11.56
C ILE A 89 21.22 0.54 -11.20
N ARG A 90 20.77 -0.51 -11.90
CA ARG A 90 21.17 -1.89 -11.64
C ARG A 90 22.69 -2.09 -11.74
N LYS A 91 23.34 -1.44 -12.71
CA LYS A 91 24.79 -1.51 -12.91
C LYS A 91 25.60 -0.81 -11.82
N ARG A 92 25.09 0.28 -11.23
CA ARG A 92 25.84 1.18 -10.33
C ARG A 92 25.46 1.07 -8.86
N GLN A 93 24.37 0.40 -8.54
CA GLN A 93 23.96 0.22 -7.15
C GLN A 93 24.84 -0.79 -6.42
N GLU A 94 25.16 -0.55 -5.16
CA GLU A 94 25.96 -1.42 -4.31
C GLU A 94 25.21 -1.94 -3.08
N ALA A 95 24.11 -1.27 -2.74
CA ALA A 95 23.41 -1.45 -1.47
C ALA A 95 22.53 -2.72 -1.41
N PHE A 96 22.07 -3.19 -2.58
CA PHE A 96 21.13 -4.30 -2.65
C PHE A 96 21.83 -5.57 -3.13
N SER A 97 21.51 -6.70 -2.52
CA SER A 97 21.97 -8.02 -2.96
C SER A 97 21.27 -8.43 -4.26
N GLU A 98 19.99 -8.12 -4.33
CA GLU A 98 19.12 -8.41 -5.47
C GLU A 98 18.16 -7.25 -5.67
N MET A 99 17.89 -6.91 -6.92
CA MET A 99 16.91 -5.89 -7.28
C MET A 99 16.06 -6.33 -8.47
N ALA A 100 14.85 -5.91 -8.48
CA ALA A 100 13.90 -6.13 -9.56
C ALA A 100 13.12 -4.86 -9.88
N VAL A 101 12.52 -4.82 -11.05
CA VAL A 101 11.50 -3.84 -11.42
C VAL A 101 10.17 -4.52 -11.71
N TRP A 102 9.12 -3.74 -11.57
CA TRP A 102 7.76 -4.19 -11.80
C TRP A 102 6.86 -3.03 -12.21
N SER A 103 5.74 -3.36 -12.82
CA SER A 103 4.64 -2.42 -13.04
C SER A 103 3.29 -3.13 -12.97
N ASN A 104 2.24 -2.38 -12.61
CA ASN A 104 0.86 -2.84 -12.78
C ASN A 104 0.49 -2.75 -14.26
N ASP A 105 -0.32 -3.70 -14.68
CA ASP A 105 -0.93 -3.74 -16.00
C ASP A 105 -2.33 -4.35 -15.90
N GLN A 106 -3.04 -4.40 -17.00
CA GLN A 106 -4.33 -5.07 -17.11
C GLN A 106 -4.38 -5.79 -18.45
N TYR A 107 -4.72 -7.07 -18.44
CA TYR A 107 -4.74 -7.91 -19.63
C TYR A 107 -6.16 -8.37 -19.94
N ASN A 108 -6.51 -8.30 -21.22
CA ASN A 108 -7.74 -8.89 -21.69
C ASN A 108 -7.54 -10.40 -21.92
N LEU A 109 -8.31 -11.21 -21.22
CA LEU A 109 -8.30 -12.67 -21.31
C LEU A 109 -9.19 -13.22 -22.43
N ALA A 110 -9.99 -12.38 -23.08
CA ALA A 110 -10.91 -12.83 -24.10
C ALA A 110 -10.18 -13.22 -25.40
N THR A 111 -10.55 -14.35 -25.95
CA THR A 111 -10.13 -14.81 -27.29
C THR A 111 -11.15 -14.41 -28.36
N GLY A 112 -12.20 -13.70 -27.98
CA GLY A 112 -13.35 -13.23 -28.75
C GLY A 112 -14.56 -13.08 -27.83
N GLY A 113 -15.56 -12.30 -28.23
CA GLY A 113 -16.79 -12.10 -27.44
C GLY A 113 -16.64 -11.10 -26.30
N GLU A 114 -17.22 -11.43 -25.13
CA GLU A 114 -17.24 -10.54 -23.97
C GLU A 114 -15.83 -10.34 -23.38
N VAL A 115 -15.48 -9.08 -23.13
CA VAL A 115 -14.16 -8.70 -22.60
C VAL A 115 -14.04 -9.12 -21.12
N ARG A 116 -12.96 -9.82 -20.77
CA ARG A 116 -12.64 -10.23 -19.41
C ARG A 116 -11.24 -9.74 -19.06
N PHE A 117 -11.13 -8.94 -18.04
CA PHE A 117 -9.85 -8.41 -17.61
C PHE A 117 -9.27 -9.21 -16.45
N ALA A 118 -7.93 -9.36 -16.48
CA ALA A 118 -7.11 -9.80 -15.38
C ALA A 118 -6.18 -8.68 -14.93
N ASN A 119 -6.01 -8.51 -13.64
CA ASN A 119 -5.00 -7.60 -13.10
C ASN A 119 -3.62 -8.18 -13.35
N GLY A 120 -2.79 -7.42 -14.05
CA GLY A 120 -1.48 -7.84 -14.50
C GLY A 120 -0.34 -7.25 -13.69
N LEU A 121 0.76 -8.00 -13.66
CA LEU A 121 2.07 -7.49 -13.29
C LEU A 121 3.05 -7.75 -14.45
N ARG A 122 3.87 -6.76 -14.77
CA ARG A 122 5.12 -6.97 -15.51
C ARG A 122 6.24 -6.98 -14.51
N VAL A 123 7.07 -8.02 -14.52
CA VAL A 123 8.09 -8.23 -13.52
C VAL A 123 9.43 -8.58 -14.20
N SER A 124 10.54 -8.04 -13.69
CA SER A 124 11.85 -8.55 -14.07
C SER A 124 12.15 -9.88 -13.40
N GLY A 125 13.06 -10.66 -13.96
CA GLY A 125 13.33 -12.03 -13.56
C GLY A 125 13.62 -12.25 -12.07
N ASP A 126 14.20 -11.26 -11.40
CA ASP A 126 14.52 -11.37 -9.96
C ASP A 126 13.36 -11.04 -9.03
N PHE A 127 12.19 -10.65 -9.54
CA PHE A 127 11.10 -10.09 -8.74
C PHE A 127 10.64 -11.02 -7.61
N PHE A 128 10.29 -12.26 -7.92
CA PHE A 128 9.81 -13.22 -6.92
C PHE A 128 10.93 -13.64 -5.96
N ARG A 129 12.16 -13.70 -6.45
CA ARG A 129 13.35 -14.04 -5.65
C ARG A 129 13.66 -12.98 -4.61
N VAL A 130 13.64 -11.70 -4.99
CA VAL A 130 13.80 -10.54 -4.10
C VAL A 130 12.78 -10.58 -2.97
N LEU A 131 11.54 -10.96 -3.27
CA LEU A 131 10.44 -11.02 -2.30
C LEU A 131 10.47 -12.31 -1.45
N GLY A 132 11.22 -13.33 -1.88
CA GLY A 132 11.25 -14.65 -1.23
C GLY A 132 9.94 -15.43 -1.39
N VAL A 133 9.18 -15.14 -2.47
CA VAL A 133 7.93 -15.85 -2.80
C VAL A 133 8.27 -17.24 -3.31
N GLN A 134 7.50 -18.23 -2.87
CA GLN A 134 7.64 -19.62 -3.29
C GLN A 134 6.51 -20.02 -4.26
N PRO A 135 6.75 -20.96 -5.17
CA PRO A 135 5.67 -21.53 -5.97
C PRO A 135 4.79 -22.46 -5.13
N ALA A 136 3.47 -22.39 -5.32
CA ALA A 136 2.54 -23.44 -4.86
C ALA A 136 2.49 -24.59 -5.85
N LEU A 137 2.70 -24.30 -7.16
CA LEU A 137 2.71 -25.28 -8.23
C LEU A 137 3.67 -24.80 -9.33
N GLY A 138 4.39 -25.70 -9.99
CA GLY A 138 5.33 -25.39 -11.05
C GLY A 138 6.53 -24.58 -10.57
N ARG A 139 6.95 -23.56 -11.33
CA ARG A 139 8.04 -22.64 -11.00
C ARG A 139 7.62 -21.18 -11.12
N LEU A 140 8.37 -20.28 -10.50
CA LEU A 140 8.20 -18.84 -10.69
C LEU A 140 9.14 -18.34 -11.79
N LEU A 141 8.77 -17.19 -12.36
CA LEU A 141 9.61 -16.50 -13.34
C LEU A 141 10.96 -16.16 -12.71
N GLY A 142 12.02 -16.40 -13.44
CA GLY A 142 13.41 -16.19 -13.07
C GLY A 142 14.16 -15.34 -14.09
N PRO A 143 15.46 -15.07 -13.84
CA PRO A 143 16.31 -14.34 -14.78
C PRO A 143 16.37 -14.97 -16.18
N GLU A 144 16.19 -16.29 -16.26
CA GLU A 144 16.14 -17.05 -17.50
C GLU A 144 14.91 -16.73 -18.37
N ASP A 145 13.85 -16.17 -17.77
CA ASP A 145 12.63 -15.76 -18.46
C ASP A 145 12.64 -14.28 -18.88
N ASP A 146 13.60 -13.49 -18.38
CA ASP A 146 13.63 -12.03 -18.57
C ASP A 146 14.99 -11.55 -19.10
N HIS A 147 15.23 -11.81 -20.37
CA HIS A 147 16.42 -11.40 -21.10
C HIS A 147 16.07 -10.71 -22.41
N PRO A 148 16.95 -9.90 -23.02
CA PRO A 148 16.70 -9.29 -24.32
C PRO A 148 16.30 -10.32 -25.39
N GLY A 149 15.17 -10.07 -26.06
CA GLY A 149 14.64 -10.99 -27.09
C GLY A 149 13.91 -12.21 -26.49
N CYS A 150 13.54 -12.19 -25.22
CA CYS A 150 12.78 -13.27 -24.60
C CYS A 150 11.51 -13.59 -25.41
N PRO A 151 11.16 -14.86 -25.57
CA PRO A 151 9.93 -15.25 -26.22
C PRO A 151 8.70 -15.05 -25.30
N LEU A 152 7.48 -15.12 -25.85
CA LEU A 152 6.21 -15.08 -25.08
C LEU A 152 5.99 -16.40 -24.30
N ASN A 153 6.90 -16.79 -23.43
CA ASN A 153 6.94 -18.16 -22.95
C ASN A 153 6.40 -18.39 -21.53
N GLY A 154 6.38 -17.42 -20.68
CA GLY A 154 6.07 -17.73 -19.29
C GLY A 154 5.10 -16.74 -18.66
N ALA A 155 4.10 -17.26 -17.96
CA ALA A 155 3.27 -16.49 -17.07
C ALA A 155 3.14 -17.19 -15.71
N ASN A 156 3.25 -16.45 -14.62
CA ASN A 156 2.81 -16.94 -13.33
C ASN A 156 1.42 -16.41 -13.04
N ILE A 157 0.60 -17.23 -12.41
CA ILE A 157 -0.71 -16.82 -11.92
C ILE A 157 -0.72 -16.78 -10.40
N SER A 158 -1.55 -15.91 -9.85
CA SER A 158 -1.74 -15.87 -8.39
C SER A 158 -2.53 -17.07 -7.91
N TYR A 159 -2.29 -17.49 -6.67
CA TYR A 159 -3.06 -18.57 -6.04
C TYR A 159 -4.57 -18.28 -6.04
N ALA A 160 -4.95 -17.03 -5.76
CA ALA A 160 -6.35 -16.62 -5.75
C ALA A 160 -7.00 -16.70 -7.13
N PHE A 161 -6.29 -16.30 -8.19
CA PHE A 161 -6.77 -16.40 -9.56
C PHE A 161 -6.90 -17.86 -10.01
N TRP A 162 -5.94 -18.71 -9.65
CA TRP A 162 -5.98 -20.14 -9.93
C TRP A 162 -7.20 -20.83 -9.28
N GLN A 163 -7.45 -20.53 -8.00
CA GLN A 163 -8.64 -21.07 -7.33
C GLN A 163 -9.93 -20.57 -7.95
N ARG A 164 -10.04 -19.27 -8.25
CA ARG A 164 -11.26 -18.62 -8.72
C ARG A 164 -11.62 -19.01 -10.16
N ASN A 165 -10.64 -19.12 -11.04
CA ASN A 165 -10.86 -19.31 -12.48
C ASN A 165 -10.62 -20.75 -12.96
N PHE A 166 -9.89 -21.55 -12.21
CA PHE A 166 -9.49 -22.90 -12.59
C PHE A 166 -9.82 -23.94 -11.52
N ALA A 167 -10.59 -23.56 -10.48
CA ALA A 167 -11.00 -24.44 -9.38
C ALA A 167 -9.83 -25.20 -8.71
N GLY A 168 -8.61 -24.65 -8.75
CA GLY A 168 -7.43 -25.30 -8.19
C GLY A 168 -6.93 -26.50 -9.00
N ASP A 169 -7.27 -26.62 -10.27
CA ASP A 169 -6.81 -27.72 -11.14
C ASP A 169 -5.28 -27.71 -11.29
N PRO A 170 -4.55 -28.73 -10.80
CA PRO A 170 -3.10 -28.77 -10.89
C PRO A 170 -2.57 -28.93 -12.33
N SER A 171 -3.41 -29.34 -13.28
CA SER A 171 -3.05 -29.45 -14.69
C SER A 171 -2.92 -28.10 -15.41
N ILE A 172 -3.07 -26.96 -14.67
CA ILE A 172 -2.95 -25.61 -15.21
C ILE A 172 -1.51 -25.29 -15.69
N VAL A 173 -0.50 -25.86 -15.06
CA VAL A 173 0.90 -25.71 -15.50
C VAL A 173 1.09 -26.37 -16.86
N GLY A 174 1.67 -25.64 -17.81
CA GLY A 174 1.79 -26.03 -19.22
C GLY A 174 0.59 -25.66 -20.10
N LYS A 175 -0.56 -25.26 -19.49
CA LYS A 175 -1.69 -24.73 -20.29
C LYS A 175 -1.42 -23.31 -20.78
N ARG A 176 -2.02 -22.95 -21.89
CA ARG A 176 -1.89 -21.63 -22.48
C ARG A 176 -2.99 -20.68 -22.01
N LEU A 177 -2.59 -19.47 -21.65
CA LEU A 177 -3.46 -18.35 -21.28
C LEU A 177 -3.29 -17.25 -22.32
N THR A 178 -4.39 -16.75 -22.88
CA THR A 178 -4.37 -15.63 -23.81
C THR A 178 -4.39 -14.32 -23.03
N LEU A 179 -3.46 -13.43 -23.30
CA LEU A 179 -3.34 -12.09 -22.75
C LEU A 179 -3.20 -11.10 -23.91
N ASP A 180 -4.18 -10.22 -24.07
CA ASP A 180 -4.24 -9.24 -25.17
C ASP A 180 -4.01 -9.87 -26.57
N GLY A 181 -4.60 -11.05 -26.80
CA GLY A 181 -4.46 -11.80 -28.02
C GLY A 181 -3.15 -12.60 -28.16
N ASN A 182 -2.24 -12.50 -27.21
CA ASN A 182 -0.97 -13.24 -27.21
C ASN A 182 -1.05 -14.44 -26.26
N SER A 183 -0.43 -15.55 -26.67
CA SER A 183 -0.50 -16.82 -25.94
C SER A 183 0.71 -17.00 -25.03
N PHE A 184 0.47 -17.12 -23.72
CA PHE A 184 1.48 -17.38 -22.69
C PHE A 184 1.26 -18.76 -22.07
N GLU A 185 2.33 -19.47 -21.79
CA GLU A 185 2.27 -20.71 -21.01
C GLU A 185 2.26 -20.42 -19.51
N VAL A 186 1.34 -21.01 -18.76
CA VAL A 186 1.36 -20.92 -17.29
C VAL A 186 2.49 -21.81 -16.79
N VAL A 187 3.56 -21.21 -16.29
CA VAL A 187 4.74 -21.94 -15.78
C VAL A 187 4.65 -22.22 -14.28
N GLY A 188 3.76 -21.55 -13.59
CA GLY A 188 3.53 -21.82 -12.17
C GLY A 188 2.52 -20.89 -11.50
N VAL A 189 2.20 -21.26 -10.27
CA VAL A 189 1.26 -20.57 -9.37
C VAL A 189 2.00 -20.07 -8.15
N THR A 190 1.78 -18.83 -7.74
CA THR A 190 2.42 -18.30 -6.51
C THR A 190 1.82 -18.91 -5.26
N GLN A 191 2.54 -18.83 -4.14
CA GLN A 191 2.08 -19.32 -2.84
C GLN A 191 0.76 -18.66 -2.40
N PRO A 192 -0.06 -19.34 -1.56
CA PRO A 192 -1.23 -18.76 -0.93
C PRO A 192 -0.87 -17.48 -0.14
N GLY A 193 -1.75 -16.49 -0.18
CA GLY A 193 -1.59 -15.23 0.56
C GLY A 193 -0.67 -14.20 -0.09
N PHE A 194 0.07 -14.54 -1.14
CA PHE A 194 0.81 -13.55 -1.92
C PHE A 194 -0.11 -12.92 -2.98
N ASN A 195 -0.52 -11.69 -2.74
CA ASN A 195 -1.42 -10.93 -3.60
C ASN A 195 -0.72 -9.79 -4.36
N GLY A 196 0.62 -9.80 -4.39
CA GLY A 196 1.44 -8.72 -4.92
C GLY A 196 2.00 -7.81 -3.82
N ILE A 197 2.60 -6.70 -4.23
CA ILE A 197 3.26 -5.74 -3.33
C ILE A 197 2.57 -4.37 -3.29
N SER A 198 1.47 -4.22 -4.04
CA SER A 198 0.60 -3.04 -4.01
C SER A 198 -0.48 -3.20 -2.95
N ILE A 199 -0.63 -2.22 -2.06
CA ILE A 199 -1.66 -2.26 -1.04
C ILE A 199 -3.01 -1.87 -1.65
N GLY A 200 -4.02 -2.71 -1.40
CA GLY A 200 -5.37 -2.52 -1.93
C GLY A 200 -5.56 -3.05 -3.35
N ASP A 201 -4.50 -3.48 -4.02
CA ASP A 201 -4.57 -4.15 -5.32
C ASP A 201 -4.16 -5.62 -5.18
N THR A 202 -4.72 -6.46 -6.03
CA THR A 202 -4.30 -7.85 -6.21
C THR A 202 -3.86 -8.05 -7.65
N PHE A 203 -2.98 -9.01 -7.89
CA PHE A 203 -2.68 -9.42 -9.25
C PHE A 203 -3.27 -10.80 -9.56
N ASP A 204 -3.55 -11.02 -10.80
CA ASP A 204 -4.02 -12.30 -11.34
C ASP A 204 -2.91 -13.01 -12.11
N VAL A 205 -2.21 -12.27 -12.98
CA VAL A 205 -1.19 -12.80 -13.89
C VAL A 205 0.07 -11.93 -13.86
N ALA A 206 1.23 -12.54 -13.80
CA ALA A 206 2.53 -11.88 -13.93
C ALA A 206 3.26 -12.40 -15.16
N ILE A 207 3.83 -11.49 -15.97
CA ILE A 207 4.63 -11.81 -17.16
C ILE A 207 5.96 -11.05 -17.12
N PRO A 208 7.00 -11.50 -17.84
CA PRO A 208 8.31 -10.84 -17.88
C PRO A 208 8.25 -9.43 -18.46
N VAL A 209 9.14 -8.54 -18.00
CA VAL A 209 9.29 -7.18 -18.54
C VAL A 209 9.75 -7.20 -20.00
N CYS A 210 10.61 -8.13 -20.37
CA CYS A 210 11.21 -8.24 -21.71
C CYS A 210 10.18 -8.43 -22.84
N VAL A 211 9.00 -9.01 -22.55
CA VAL A 211 7.92 -9.21 -23.55
C VAL A 211 7.30 -7.89 -24.04
N GLU A 212 7.64 -6.77 -23.40
CA GLU A 212 7.20 -5.44 -23.84
C GLU A 212 7.54 -5.16 -25.31
N SER A 213 8.71 -5.60 -25.76
CA SER A 213 9.15 -5.44 -27.16
C SER A 213 8.25 -6.18 -28.17
N ILE A 214 7.60 -7.25 -27.73
CA ILE A 214 6.70 -8.07 -28.56
C ILE A 214 5.25 -7.52 -28.47
N LEU A 215 4.79 -7.18 -27.26
CA LEU A 215 3.44 -6.68 -27.05
C LEU A 215 3.24 -5.27 -27.63
N ASN A 216 4.26 -4.44 -27.56
CA ASN A 216 4.24 -3.03 -28.01
C ASN A 216 5.39 -2.69 -28.96
N PRO A 217 5.52 -3.35 -30.12
CA PRO A 217 6.71 -3.19 -31.00
C PRO A 217 6.86 -1.76 -31.54
N ARG A 218 5.74 -1.03 -31.75
CA ARG A 218 5.77 0.35 -32.24
C ARG A 218 6.07 1.37 -31.14
N ASN A 219 5.82 1.06 -29.89
CA ASN A 219 6.02 1.94 -28.75
C ASN A 219 6.74 1.17 -27.62
N ASN A 220 7.89 0.58 -27.96
CA ASN A 220 8.65 -0.28 -27.06
C ASN A 220 9.25 0.51 -25.90
N ARG A 221 8.62 0.45 -24.74
CA ARG A 221 9.03 1.16 -23.52
C ARG A 221 10.38 0.72 -22.95
N LEU A 222 10.93 -0.41 -23.42
CA LEU A 222 12.29 -0.83 -23.02
C LEU A 222 13.38 0.09 -23.57
N THR A 223 13.12 0.77 -24.70
CA THR A 223 14.09 1.66 -25.34
C THR A 223 13.78 3.15 -25.09
N LEU A 224 12.56 3.47 -24.67
CA LEU A 224 12.10 4.86 -24.51
C LEU A 224 12.56 5.44 -23.17
N ARG A 225 13.51 6.37 -23.20
CA ARG A 225 14.06 7.05 -22.03
C ARG A 225 13.05 7.94 -21.30
N HIS A 226 11.98 8.37 -21.98
CA HIS A 226 10.89 9.19 -21.45
C HIS A 226 9.62 8.39 -21.12
N ALA A 227 9.65 7.07 -21.20
CA ALA A 227 8.56 6.21 -20.77
C ALA A 227 8.75 5.82 -19.30
N TRP A 228 7.95 6.42 -18.43
CA TRP A 228 7.94 6.19 -16.98
C TRP A 228 6.88 5.16 -16.65
N TRP A 229 7.26 3.96 -16.29
CA TRP A 229 6.30 2.87 -16.10
C TRP A 229 6.72 1.81 -15.08
N LEU A 230 7.94 1.87 -14.59
CA LEU A 230 8.50 0.89 -13.67
C LEU A 230 8.65 1.46 -12.26
N ALA A 231 8.45 0.61 -11.27
CA ALA A 231 8.91 0.78 -9.91
C ALA A 231 9.97 -0.27 -9.58
N SER A 232 10.94 0.08 -8.74
CA SER A 232 11.96 -0.88 -8.31
C SER A 232 11.64 -1.46 -6.93
N ILE A 233 12.14 -2.65 -6.69
CA ILE A 233 12.16 -3.33 -5.39
C ILE A 233 13.50 -4.05 -5.24
N GLY A 234 14.09 -4.03 -4.05
CA GLY A 234 15.35 -4.71 -3.81
C GLY A 234 15.50 -5.12 -2.35
N ARG A 235 16.36 -6.09 -2.10
CA ARG A 235 16.72 -6.55 -0.75
C ARG A 235 18.08 -5.98 -0.37
N LEU A 236 18.14 -5.24 0.72
CA LEU A 236 19.38 -4.66 1.24
C LEU A 236 20.37 -5.77 1.61
N LYS A 237 21.64 -5.54 1.32
CA LYS A 237 22.74 -6.38 1.81
C LYS A 237 22.87 -6.26 3.33
N PRO A 238 23.38 -7.31 4.02
CA PRO A 238 23.69 -7.22 5.45
C PRO A 238 24.55 -5.97 5.78
N GLY A 239 24.18 -5.26 6.84
CA GLY A 239 24.87 -4.05 7.28
C GLY A 239 24.57 -2.77 6.48
N TRP A 240 23.71 -2.83 5.46
CA TRP A 240 23.23 -1.65 4.77
C TRP A 240 21.92 -1.13 5.38
N THR A 241 21.80 0.18 5.42
CA THR A 241 20.58 0.88 5.82
C THR A 241 20.00 1.66 4.65
N ILE A 242 18.72 2.00 4.71
CA ILE A 242 18.09 2.86 3.70
C ILE A 242 18.82 4.20 3.56
N ALA A 243 19.27 4.80 4.66
CA ALA A 243 20.02 6.06 4.63
C ALA A 243 21.36 5.91 3.87
N ARG A 244 22.11 4.84 4.15
CA ARG A 244 23.37 4.54 3.44
C ARG A 244 23.13 4.24 1.96
N ALA A 245 22.11 3.46 1.64
CA ALA A 245 21.72 3.16 0.26
C ALA A 245 21.29 4.45 -0.48
N SER A 246 20.57 5.33 0.19
CA SER A 246 20.17 6.63 -0.37
C SER A 246 21.38 7.52 -0.66
N ALA A 247 22.37 7.59 0.26
CA ALA A 247 23.60 8.35 0.06
C ALA A 247 24.40 7.82 -1.14
N GLN A 248 24.56 6.50 -1.25
CA GLN A 248 25.23 5.86 -2.40
C GLN A 248 24.52 6.17 -3.71
N MET A 249 23.18 6.06 -3.75
CA MET A 249 22.41 6.38 -4.95
C MET A 249 22.52 7.86 -5.33
N ASN A 250 22.47 8.76 -4.38
CA ASN A 250 22.67 10.19 -4.64
C ASN A 250 24.02 10.48 -5.28
N ALA A 251 25.08 9.79 -4.85
CA ALA A 251 26.43 9.97 -5.39
C ALA A 251 26.53 9.53 -6.87
N VAL A 252 25.84 8.46 -7.28
CA VAL A 252 25.88 7.94 -8.66
C VAL A 252 24.81 8.53 -9.57
N THR A 253 23.85 9.26 -9.02
CA THR A 253 22.71 9.86 -9.75
C THR A 253 23.15 10.71 -10.95
N PRO A 254 24.14 11.63 -10.85
CA PRO A 254 24.54 12.45 -12.01
C PRO A 254 24.96 11.62 -13.22
N ALA A 255 25.72 10.54 -12.99
CA ALA A 255 26.18 9.65 -14.06
C ALA A 255 24.99 8.90 -14.68
N ILE A 256 24.05 8.40 -13.87
CA ILE A 256 22.84 7.71 -14.35
C ILE A 256 22.00 8.64 -15.23
N LEU A 257 21.74 9.86 -14.74
CA LEU A 257 20.90 10.81 -15.46
C LEU A 257 21.55 11.24 -16.77
N GLN A 258 22.86 11.45 -16.79
CA GLN A 258 23.60 11.81 -18.01
C GLN A 258 23.47 10.76 -19.10
N GLU A 259 23.60 9.47 -18.75
CA GLU A 259 23.48 8.35 -19.69
C GLU A 259 22.05 8.11 -20.18
N THR A 260 21.05 8.61 -19.43
CA THR A 260 19.64 8.31 -19.67
C THR A 260 18.82 9.53 -20.08
N ILE A 261 19.45 10.63 -20.53
CA ILE A 261 18.75 11.83 -21.03
C ILE A 261 17.80 11.41 -22.17
N PRO A 262 16.51 11.72 -22.08
CA PRO A 262 15.57 11.48 -23.16
C PRO A 262 15.89 12.34 -24.39
N THR A 263 16.03 11.71 -25.55
CA THR A 263 16.38 12.39 -26.80
C THR A 263 15.31 13.39 -27.29
N VAL A 264 14.09 13.26 -26.76
CA VAL A 264 12.95 14.12 -27.09
C VAL A 264 12.88 15.40 -26.23
N TYR A 265 13.76 15.55 -25.24
CA TYR A 265 13.78 16.69 -24.35
C TYR A 265 14.52 17.88 -24.97
N ASP A 266 13.94 19.06 -24.87
CA ASP A 266 14.61 20.33 -25.13
C ASP A 266 15.62 20.69 -24.02
N ALA A 267 16.33 21.78 -24.18
CA ALA A 267 17.34 22.24 -23.22
C ALA A 267 16.75 22.49 -21.81
N ASN A 268 15.54 23.01 -21.71
CA ASN A 268 14.89 23.28 -20.43
C ASN A 268 14.43 21.99 -19.74
N ALA A 269 13.82 21.08 -20.47
CA ALA A 269 13.43 19.77 -19.97
C ALA A 269 14.65 18.94 -19.54
N THR A 270 15.73 18.98 -20.33
CA THR A 270 17.00 18.34 -20.01
C THR A 270 17.59 18.87 -18.69
N LYS A 271 17.61 20.21 -18.51
CA LYS A 271 18.07 20.84 -17.27
C LYS A 271 17.26 20.38 -16.05
N LYS A 272 15.94 20.32 -16.19
CA LYS A 272 15.05 19.82 -15.12
C LYS A 272 15.27 18.32 -14.83
N TYR A 273 15.47 17.53 -15.86
CA TYR A 273 15.77 16.11 -15.73
C TYR A 273 17.09 15.86 -14.99
N LEU A 274 18.14 16.57 -15.34
CA LEU A 274 19.46 16.46 -14.70
C LEU A 274 19.48 16.97 -13.24
N ALA A 275 18.45 17.71 -12.83
CA ALA A 275 18.29 18.15 -11.45
C ALA A 275 17.62 17.08 -10.54
N TYR A 276 17.15 15.95 -11.07
CA TYR A 276 16.59 14.89 -10.27
C TYR A 276 17.62 14.27 -9.32
N LYS A 277 17.13 13.75 -8.22
CA LYS A 277 17.90 12.97 -7.25
C LYS A 277 17.28 11.60 -7.08
N LEU A 278 18.06 10.56 -7.25
CA LEU A 278 17.67 9.20 -6.94
C LEU A 278 17.99 8.91 -5.48
N ALA A 279 17.05 8.35 -4.75
CA ALA A 279 17.23 7.97 -3.37
C ALA A 279 16.55 6.63 -3.08
N ALA A 280 17.03 5.96 -2.03
CA ALA A 280 16.43 4.74 -1.53
C ALA A 280 15.37 5.06 -0.46
N PHE A 281 14.29 4.30 -0.48
CA PHE A 281 13.19 4.38 0.48
C PHE A 281 12.83 2.99 0.96
N SER A 282 12.26 2.89 2.17
CA SER A 282 11.76 1.60 2.67
C SER A 282 10.58 1.11 1.83
N ALA A 283 10.59 -0.17 1.49
CA ALA A 283 9.50 -0.87 0.83
C ALA A 283 8.86 -1.95 1.71
N SER A 284 9.18 -1.98 3.01
CA SER A 284 8.70 -2.97 3.98
C SER A 284 7.19 -3.06 4.08
N THR A 285 6.50 -1.98 3.85
CA THR A 285 5.04 -1.86 3.91
C THR A 285 4.40 -1.86 2.52
N GLY A 286 5.14 -2.24 1.47
CA GLY A 286 4.65 -2.27 0.08
C GLY A 286 4.42 -0.89 -0.54
N PHE A 287 3.76 -0.90 -1.68
CA PHE A 287 3.47 0.30 -2.48
C PHE A 287 2.01 0.70 -2.32
N SER A 288 1.73 1.98 -2.12
CA SER A 288 0.38 2.52 -1.98
C SER A 288 0.31 3.92 -2.60
N GLN A 289 -0.64 4.13 -3.50
CA GLN A 289 -0.93 5.48 -4.02
C GLN A 289 -1.47 6.39 -2.90
N LEU A 290 -2.35 5.85 -2.06
CA LEU A 290 -2.94 6.59 -0.94
C LEU A 290 -1.89 7.12 0.04
N ARG A 291 -0.72 6.46 0.14
CA ARG A 291 0.35 6.89 1.03
C ARG A 291 1.06 8.15 0.53
N GLY A 292 1.17 8.34 -0.80
CA GLY A 292 1.77 9.54 -1.41
C GLY A 292 0.84 10.74 -1.40
N ASP A 293 -0.44 10.53 -1.73
CA ASP A 293 -1.39 11.61 -1.99
C ASP A 293 -2.24 12.00 -0.78
N SER A 294 -2.40 11.10 0.20
CA SER A 294 -3.36 11.25 1.29
C SER A 294 -2.74 11.25 2.69
N GLU A 295 -1.41 11.32 2.82
CA GLU A 295 -0.77 11.28 4.15
C GLU A 295 -1.24 12.43 5.03
N THR A 296 -1.20 13.65 4.52
CA THR A 296 -1.65 14.86 5.21
C THR A 296 -3.15 14.80 5.52
N SER A 297 -3.95 14.31 4.56
CA SER A 297 -5.40 14.18 4.72
C SER A 297 -5.80 13.17 5.80
N LEU A 298 -5.09 12.05 5.91
CA LEU A 298 -5.35 11.03 6.96
C LEU A 298 -5.01 11.55 8.36
N TRP A 299 -3.92 12.30 8.51
CA TRP A 299 -3.56 12.93 9.79
C TRP A 299 -4.52 14.04 10.16
N LEU A 300 -4.97 14.85 9.19
CA LEU A 300 -6.02 15.86 9.39
C LEU A 300 -7.33 15.20 9.84
N LEU A 301 -7.74 14.12 9.17
CA LEU A 301 -8.95 13.39 9.51
C LEU A 301 -8.90 12.82 10.94
N LEU A 302 -7.75 12.26 11.35
CA LEU A 302 -7.53 11.77 12.71
C LEU A 302 -7.59 12.92 13.73
N GLY A 303 -6.97 14.06 13.41
CA GLY A 303 -7.00 15.27 14.26
C GLY A 303 -8.41 15.80 14.44
N ILE A 304 -9.19 15.94 13.36
CA ILE A 304 -10.60 16.38 13.39
C ILE A 304 -11.45 15.41 14.22
N SER A 305 -11.28 14.10 13.98
CA SER A 305 -12.03 13.08 14.72
C SER A 305 -11.70 13.08 16.22
N GLY A 306 -10.42 13.28 16.58
CA GLY A 306 -9.99 13.46 17.97
C GLY A 306 -10.60 14.70 18.62
N LEU A 307 -10.69 15.80 17.88
CA LEU A 307 -11.29 17.05 18.35
C LEU A 307 -12.81 16.88 18.57
N VAL A 308 -13.50 16.18 17.67
CA VAL A 308 -14.93 15.84 17.85
C VAL A 308 -15.13 14.99 19.10
N LEU A 309 -14.26 14.01 19.36
CA LEU A 309 -14.32 13.19 20.58
C LEU A 309 -14.10 14.04 21.83
N LEU A 310 -13.16 15.00 21.82
CA LEU A 310 -12.94 15.92 22.94
C LEU A 310 -14.17 16.80 23.21
N ILE A 311 -14.80 17.33 22.16
CA ILE A 311 -16.04 18.10 22.28
C ILE A 311 -17.16 17.22 22.87
N ALA A 312 -17.28 15.99 22.41
CA ALA A 312 -18.25 15.03 22.94
C ALA A 312 -18.02 14.75 24.44
N CYS A 313 -16.78 14.54 24.85
CA CYS A 313 -16.41 14.34 26.26
C CYS A 313 -16.67 15.58 27.10
N ALA A 314 -16.35 16.79 26.61
CA ALA A 314 -16.62 18.06 27.31
C ALA A 314 -18.12 18.29 27.47
N ASN A 315 -18.92 18.03 26.43
CA ASN A 315 -20.38 18.14 26.52
C ASN A 315 -20.98 17.16 27.54
N LEU A 316 -20.47 15.91 27.55
CA LEU A 316 -20.90 14.92 28.54
C LEU A 316 -20.54 15.33 29.96
N ALA A 317 -19.31 15.85 30.17
CA ALA A 317 -18.87 16.36 31.46
C ALA A 317 -19.78 17.53 31.95
N ASN A 318 -20.06 18.49 31.06
CA ASN A 318 -20.96 19.62 31.36
C ASN A 318 -22.37 19.14 31.72
N LEU A 319 -22.90 18.17 30.98
CA LEU A 319 -24.22 17.58 31.30
C LEU A 319 -24.21 16.84 32.63
N MET A 320 -23.14 16.15 32.99
CA MET A 320 -23.00 15.50 34.29
C MET A 320 -22.91 16.51 35.43
N LEU A 321 -22.16 17.60 35.28
CA LEU A 321 -22.07 18.69 36.25
C LEU A 321 -23.42 19.37 36.47
N ALA A 322 -24.13 19.74 35.40
CA ALA A 322 -25.48 20.34 35.50
C ALA A 322 -26.45 19.42 36.23
N ARG A 323 -26.33 18.12 36.06
CA ARG A 323 -27.17 17.13 36.74
C ARG A 323 -26.81 16.98 38.22
N ALA A 324 -25.52 17.06 38.56
CA ALA A 324 -25.06 17.03 39.95
C ALA A 324 -25.62 18.22 40.73
N THR A 325 -25.52 19.44 40.18
CA THR A 325 -26.06 20.68 40.85
C THR A 325 -27.58 20.66 41.03
N THR A 326 -28.33 20.09 40.08
CA THR A 326 -29.78 19.93 40.19
C THR A 326 -30.13 18.96 41.32
N ARG A 327 -29.35 17.93 41.55
CA ARG A 327 -29.53 16.97 42.65
C ARG A 327 -29.21 17.57 44.02
N GLU A 328 -28.14 18.32 44.15
CA GLU A 328 -27.83 19.02 45.41
C GLU A 328 -28.97 19.95 45.81
N ARG A 329 -29.53 20.71 44.88
CA ARG A 329 -30.73 21.54 45.17
C ARG A 329 -31.92 20.71 45.65
N GLN A 330 -32.21 19.55 45.03
CA GLN A 330 -33.31 18.68 45.45
C GLN A 330 -33.09 18.09 46.84
N ILE A 331 -31.87 17.72 47.19
CA ILE A 331 -31.49 17.20 48.50
C ILE A 331 -31.63 18.30 49.55
N THR A 332 -31.16 19.52 49.28
CA THR A 332 -31.25 20.67 50.15
C THR A 332 -32.72 21.05 50.43
N ILE A 333 -33.55 21.07 49.40
CA ILE A 333 -35.00 21.32 49.54
C ILE A 333 -35.69 20.23 50.37
N ARG A 334 -35.34 18.95 50.15
CA ARG A 334 -35.90 17.84 50.95
C ARG A 334 -35.47 17.88 52.41
N LEU A 335 -34.26 18.29 52.73
CA LEU A 335 -33.77 18.48 54.08
C LEU A 335 -34.40 19.67 54.75
N ALA A 336 -34.66 20.75 54.00
CA ALA A 336 -35.35 21.94 54.53
C ALA A 336 -36.84 21.69 54.79
N LEU A 337 -37.49 20.80 54.06
CA LEU A 337 -38.90 20.42 54.20
C LEU A 337 -39.14 19.22 55.11
N ALA A 338 -38.05 18.53 55.55
CA ALA A 338 -38.21 17.42 56.50
C ALA A 338 -38.81 17.94 57.85
N PRO A 339 -39.93 17.37 58.34
CA PRO A 339 -40.47 17.77 59.63
C PRO A 339 -39.43 17.51 60.71
N ARG A 340 -39.15 18.56 61.57
CA ARG A 340 -38.33 18.37 62.75
C ARG A 340 -39.01 17.29 63.58
N ALA A 341 -38.40 16.15 63.76
CA ALA A 341 -38.83 15.17 64.74
C ALA A 341 -38.82 15.90 66.06
N ALA A 342 -40.02 16.07 66.63
CA ALA A 342 -40.21 16.61 67.97
C ALA A 342 -39.51 15.66 68.95
N ALA A 343 -38.63 16.24 69.77
CA ALA A 343 -37.95 15.59 70.85
C ALA A 343 -38.94 15.22 71.97
#